data_6229101a3cb8b9a4ea34d56b596c0c0e
#
_entry.id   6229101a3cb8b9a4ea34d56b596c0c0e
#
_cell.length_a   1.000
_cell.length_b   1.000
_cell.length_c   1.000
_cell.angle_alpha   90.00
_cell.angle_beta   90.00
_cell.angle_gamma   90.00
#
_symmetry.space_group_name_H-M   'P 1'
#
loop_
_entity.id
_entity.type
_entity.pdbx_description
1 polymer ?
#
loop_
_entity_poly.entity_id
_entity_poly.type
_entity_poly.pdbx_seq_one_letter_code
_entity_poly.pdbx_strand_id
1 'polypeptide(L)'
;ASAYRVPEGSTIEALVKRLPGAEVSSDGTIKINGKEVKKILVDGKEFMVGDTKTAMKNLPTSIIQTIKAYDQKSDLSRVTGIDDGNESTVLDFGIKSGMNKGLFSNIDLGIGTQNRYSEKAMGAYFNNKFRMMGFASANNVNDMGFGGGPRGGFGGVRQGLNATKMVGLNLNYDNGNTLQWDGSVRWNHSNGDLNTRVSSENFVASQGSFANRLSQEYTRTNSWDGRFRLEWRPDSVWNIMFRPNIRLTKN
;
A
#
# COMPACT_ATOMS: atom_id res chain seq x y z
N ALA A 1 9.62 -10.90 -16.15
CA ALA A 1 9.74 -11.41 -14.76
C ALA A 1 10.59 -12.68 -14.68
N SER A 2 10.53 -13.58 -15.66
CA SER A 2 11.28 -14.86 -15.64
C SER A 2 12.82 -14.71 -15.53
N ALA A 3 13.38 -13.59 -15.93
CA ALA A 3 14.80 -13.29 -15.79
C ALA A 3 15.25 -13.05 -14.34
N TYR A 4 14.31 -12.70 -13.46
CA TYR A 4 14.57 -12.42 -12.04
C TYR A 4 13.91 -13.50 -11.19
N ARG A 5 14.70 -14.51 -10.78
CA ARG A 5 14.19 -15.62 -9.96
C ARG A 5 13.95 -15.12 -8.53
N VAL A 6 12.74 -15.33 -8.06
CA VAL A 6 12.33 -15.11 -6.66
C VAL A 6 11.75 -16.42 -6.12
N PRO A 7 11.79 -16.67 -4.80
CA PRO A 7 11.17 -17.84 -4.19
C PRO A 7 9.71 -17.98 -4.57
N GLU A 8 9.21 -19.18 -4.63
CA GLU A 8 7.80 -19.46 -4.86
C GLU A 8 6.95 -18.85 -3.73
N GLY A 9 5.79 -18.29 -4.06
CA GLY A 9 4.96 -17.56 -3.08
C GLY A 9 5.40 -16.12 -2.80
N SER A 10 6.49 -15.63 -3.40
CA SER A 10 6.93 -14.26 -3.22
C SER A 10 5.93 -13.25 -3.82
N THR A 11 5.89 -12.08 -3.21
CA THR A 11 5.16 -10.92 -3.74
C THR A 11 6.04 -10.09 -4.68
N ILE A 12 5.42 -9.16 -5.42
CA ILE A 12 6.16 -8.31 -6.35
C ILE A 12 7.21 -7.44 -5.65
N GLU A 13 7.13 -7.20 -4.36
CA GLU A 13 8.16 -6.50 -3.60
C GLU A 13 9.52 -7.21 -3.72
N ALA A 14 9.53 -8.54 -3.53
CA ALA A 14 10.76 -9.32 -3.67
C ALA A 14 11.32 -9.29 -5.09
N LEU A 15 10.46 -9.17 -6.08
CA LEU A 15 10.84 -9.08 -7.49
C LEU A 15 11.41 -7.68 -7.81
N VAL A 16 10.76 -6.61 -7.35
CA VAL A 16 11.22 -5.24 -7.57
C VAL A 16 12.57 -4.98 -6.92
N LYS A 17 12.84 -5.51 -5.72
CA LYS A 17 14.15 -5.42 -5.06
C LYS A 17 15.32 -6.02 -5.89
N ARG A 18 15.01 -6.82 -6.91
CA ARG A 18 16.01 -7.43 -7.82
C ARG A 18 16.16 -6.71 -9.16
N LEU A 19 15.32 -5.69 -9.42
CA LEU A 19 15.41 -4.93 -10.65
C LEU A 19 16.64 -4.01 -10.60
N PRO A 20 17.39 -3.85 -11.70
CA PRO A 20 18.47 -2.87 -11.79
C PRO A 20 17.93 -1.45 -11.56
N GLY A 21 18.62 -0.67 -10.74
CA GLY A 21 18.22 0.69 -10.40
C GLY A 21 17.00 0.84 -9.53
N ALA A 22 16.46 -0.29 -8.99
CA ALA A 22 15.35 -0.26 -8.06
C ALA A 22 15.83 -0.20 -6.61
N GLU A 23 15.26 0.69 -5.83
CA GLU A 23 15.44 0.84 -4.39
C GLU A 23 14.08 0.72 -3.71
N VAL A 24 14.01 -0.15 -2.71
CA VAL A 24 12.80 -0.29 -1.87
C VAL A 24 13.19 0.01 -0.45
N SER A 25 12.76 1.15 0.04
CA SER A 25 13.05 1.61 1.40
C SER A 25 12.25 0.82 2.45
N SER A 26 12.71 0.83 3.70
CA SER A 26 12.02 0.16 4.82
C SER A 26 10.60 0.66 5.06
N ASP A 27 10.34 1.92 4.72
CA ASP A 27 9.01 2.52 4.75
C ASP A 27 8.13 2.07 3.57
N GLY A 28 8.64 1.29 2.61
CA GLY A 28 7.97 0.79 1.41
C GLY A 28 7.89 1.79 0.26
N THR A 29 8.62 2.89 0.33
CA THR A 29 8.81 3.78 -0.81
C THR A 29 9.68 3.09 -1.86
N ILE A 30 9.26 3.16 -3.11
CA ILE A 30 9.96 2.56 -4.25
C ILE A 30 10.56 3.67 -5.08
N LYS A 31 11.81 3.52 -5.44
CA LYS A 31 12.48 4.37 -6.43
C LYS A 31 13.03 3.53 -7.57
N ILE A 32 12.91 4.01 -8.77
CA ILE A 32 13.53 3.44 -9.96
C ILE A 32 14.42 4.52 -10.60
N ASN A 33 15.71 4.25 -10.70
CA ASN A 33 16.71 5.21 -11.19
C ASN A 33 16.62 6.58 -10.48
N GLY A 34 16.40 6.54 -9.15
CA GLY A 34 16.28 7.74 -8.32
C GLY A 34 14.89 8.41 -8.31
N LYS A 35 13.98 8.05 -9.23
CA LYS A 35 12.61 8.59 -9.29
C LYS A 35 11.65 7.76 -8.46
N GLU A 36 10.82 8.43 -7.64
CA GLU A 36 9.82 7.77 -6.81
C GLU A 36 8.66 7.23 -7.65
N VAL A 37 8.34 5.93 -7.46
CA VAL A 37 7.19 5.28 -8.07
C VAL A 37 5.92 5.69 -7.33
N LYS A 38 5.03 6.38 -8.01
CA LYS A 38 3.78 6.90 -7.43
C LYS A 38 2.57 6.00 -7.68
N LYS A 39 2.62 5.13 -8.70
CA LYS A 39 1.52 4.25 -9.07
C LYS A 39 2.04 2.85 -9.41
N ILE A 40 1.29 1.85 -9.00
CA ILE A 40 1.44 0.47 -9.46
C ILE A 40 0.30 0.18 -10.43
N LEU A 41 0.66 -0.29 -11.61
CA LEU A 41 -0.30 -0.70 -12.62
C LEU A 41 -0.25 -2.22 -12.81
N VAL A 42 -1.37 -2.79 -13.20
CA VAL A 42 -1.49 -4.19 -13.63
C VAL A 42 -2.21 -4.19 -14.98
N ASP A 43 -1.50 -4.61 -16.03
CA ASP A 43 -1.94 -4.50 -17.43
C ASP A 43 -2.43 -3.07 -17.76
N GLY A 44 -1.65 -2.05 -17.40
CA GLY A 44 -1.94 -0.64 -17.66
C GLY A 44 -3.04 -0.02 -16.78
N LYS A 45 -3.62 -0.76 -15.83
CA LYS A 45 -4.68 -0.26 -14.94
C LYS A 45 -4.15 -0.10 -13.52
N GLU A 46 -4.46 1.04 -12.87
CA GLU A 46 -3.97 1.33 -11.53
C GLU A 46 -4.49 0.29 -10.53
N PHE A 47 -3.56 -0.28 -9.79
CA PHE A 47 -3.81 -1.30 -8.79
C PHE A 47 -3.56 -0.71 -7.41
N MET A 48 -4.55 -0.78 -6.51
CA MET A 48 -4.49 -0.18 -5.18
C MET A 48 -4.25 1.32 -5.22
N VAL A 49 -5.18 2.08 -5.77
CA VAL A 49 -5.09 3.51 -6.01
C VAL A 49 -4.49 4.27 -4.83
N GLY A 50 -3.31 4.89 -5.08
CA GLY A 50 -2.58 5.68 -4.09
C GLY A 50 -2.01 4.88 -2.91
N ASP A 51 -1.92 3.55 -3.00
CA ASP A 51 -1.30 2.70 -1.98
C ASP A 51 -0.33 1.68 -2.62
N THR A 52 0.81 2.17 -3.04
CA THR A 52 1.86 1.36 -3.68
C THR A 52 2.40 0.26 -2.77
N LYS A 53 2.43 0.49 -1.45
CA LYS A 53 2.90 -0.50 -0.49
C LYS A 53 2.00 -1.72 -0.41
N THR A 54 0.70 -1.48 -0.27
CA THR A 54 -0.26 -2.58 -0.25
C THR A 54 -0.23 -3.34 -1.57
N ALA A 55 -0.13 -2.63 -2.70
CA ALA A 55 0.03 -3.27 -4.01
C ALA A 55 1.26 -4.19 -4.06
N MET A 56 2.42 -3.70 -3.59
CA MET A 56 3.68 -4.45 -3.61
C MET A 56 3.67 -5.72 -2.77
N LYS A 57 3.03 -5.68 -1.63
CA LYS A 57 2.98 -6.80 -0.69
C LYS A 57 1.93 -7.86 -1.06
N ASN A 58 1.01 -7.53 -1.96
CA ASN A 58 -0.16 -8.36 -2.17
C ASN A 58 -0.32 -8.91 -3.59
N LEU A 59 0.48 -8.47 -4.54
CA LEU A 59 0.46 -9.05 -5.87
C LEU A 59 1.50 -10.19 -5.94
N PRO A 60 1.08 -11.44 -6.15
CA PRO A 60 2.01 -12.56 -6.22
C PRO A 60 2.82 -12.55 -7.51
N THR A 61 4.09 -12.89 -7.42
CA THR A 61 4.99 -12.94 -8.60
C THR A 61 4.63 -14.05 -9.56
N SER A 62 3.94 -15.08 -9.09
CA SER A 62 3.53 -16.24 -9.90
C SER A 62 2.68 -15.88 -11.11
N ILE A 63 1.88 -14.83 -11.02
CA ILE A 63 1.01 -14.38 -12.11
C ILE A 63 1.68 -13.36 -13.05
N ILE A 64 2.85 -12.82 -12.68
CA ILE A 64 3.50 -11.76 -13.43
C ILE A 64 4.37 -12.31 -14.57
N GLN A 65 4.17 -11.78 -15.77
CA GLN A 65 4.96 -12.08 -16.94
C GLN A 65 6.00 -11.00 -17.24
N THR A 66 5.58 -9.73 -17.21
CA THR A 66 6.42 -8.59 -17.59
C THR A 66 6.39 -7.50 -16.53
N ILE A 67 7.44 -6.70 -16.48
CA ILE A 67 7.52 -5.49 -15.67
C ILE A 67 8.01 -4.37 -16.56
N LYS A 68 7.33 -3.24 -16.52
CA LYS A 68 7.72 -2.02 -17.23
C LYS A 68 7.76 -0.87 -16.22
N ALA A 69 8.80 -0.05 -16.30
CA ALA A 69 8.90 1.21 -15.58
C ALA A 69 8.91 2.33 -16.60
N TYR A 70 8.07 3.33 -16.45
CA TYR A 70 8.01 4.48 -17.34
C TYR A 70 7.38 5.69 -16.66
N ASP A 71 7.61 6.87 -17.22
CA ASP A 71 6.96 8.09 -16.74
C ASP A 71 5.62 8.28 -17.46
N GLN A 72 4.57 8.46 -16.69
CA GLN A 72 3.20 8.68 -17.17
C GLN A 72 2.83 10.14 -16.95
N LYS A 73 2.31 10.81 -17.97
CA LYS A 73 1.78 12.17 -17.86
C LYS A 73 0.66 12.25 -16.82
N SER A 74 0.48 13.43 -16.25
CA SER A 74 -0.60 13.69 -15.31
C SER A 74 -1.96 13.38 -15.96
N ASP A 75 -2.95 13.05 -15.14
CA ASP A 75 -4.29 12.82 -15.66
C ASP A 75 -4.89 14.08 -16.28
N LEU A 76 -4.52 15.27 -15.79
CA LEU A 76 -4.92 16.55 -16.39
C LEU A 76 -4.32 16.71 -17.79
N SER A 77 -3.01 16.50 -17.92
CA SER A 77 -2.30 16.55 -19.21
C SER A 77 -2.89 15.53 -20.21
N ARG A 78 -3.23 14.33 -19.74
CA ARG A 78 -3.83 13.28 -20.57
C ARG A 78 -5.22 13.64 -21.07
N VAL A 79 -6.03 14.33 -20.24
CA VAL A 79 -7.41 14.71 -20.59
C VAL A 79 -7.46 15.97 -21.45
N THR A 80 -6.66 16.97 -21.13
CA THR A 80 -6.66 18.26 -21.85
C THR A 80 -5.78 18.28 -23.07
N GLY A 81 -4.83 17.32 -23.19
CA GLY A 81 -3.80 17.33 -24.21
C GLY A 81 -2.70 18.38 -23.99
N ILE A 82 -2.82 19.19 -22.93
CA ILE A 82 -1.84 20.22 -22.58
C ILE A 82 -0.84 19.64 -21.59
N ASP A 83 0.44 19.76 -21.90
CA ASP A 83 1.50 19.31 -21.00
C ASP A 83 1.62 20.26 -19.82
N ASP A 84 1.35 19.76 -18.62
CA ASP A 84 1.44 20.52 -17.36
C ASP A 84 2.80 20.32 -16.67
N GLY A 85 3.74 19.63 -17.31
CA GLY A 85 5.06 19.32 -16.77
C GLY A 85 5.06 18.33 -15.59
N ASN A 86 3.89 17.79 -15.24
CA ASN A 86 3.77 16.82 -14.15
C ASN A 86 3.75 15.39 -14.70
N GLU A 87 4.79 14.65 -14.38
CA GLU A 87 4.90 13.23 -14.68
C GLU A 87 4.98 12.40 -13.39
N SER A 88 4.50 11.17 -13.48
CA SER A 88 4.60 10.21 -12.39
C SER A 88 5.28 8.95 -12.89
N THR A 89 6.35 8.53 -12.23
CA THR A 89 6.96 7.24 -12.52
C THR A 89 6.03 6.14 -12.05
N VAL A 90 5.75 5.20 -12.95
CA VAL A 90 4.85 4.07 -12.70
C VAL A 90 5.56 2.74 -12.93
N LEU A 91 5.16 1.72 -12.16
CA LEU A 91 5.51 0.33 -12.41
C LEU A 91 4.28 -0.40 -12.92
N ASP A 92 4.36 -0.94 -14.12
CA ASP A 92 3.29 -1.72 -14.75
C ASP A 92 3.68 -3.19 -14.84
N PHE A 93 2.87 -4.02 -14.22
CA PHE A 93 3.03 -5.47 -14.15
C PHE A 93 2.07 -6.13 -15.14
N GLY A 94 2.62 -6.69 -16.22
CA GLY A 94 1.83 -7.50 -17.15
C GLY A 94 1.58 -8.90 -16.59
N ILE A 95 0.31 -9.32 -16.58
CA ILE A 95 -0.12 -10.64 -16.15
C ILE A 95 0.15 -11.68 -17.26
N LYS A 96 0.48 -12.91 -16.85
CA LYS A 96 0.63 -14.04 -17.78
C LYS A 96 -0.64 -14.27 -18.57
N SER A 97 -0.47 -14.57 -19.85
CA SER A 97 -1.60 -14.91 -20.72
C SER A 97 -2.42 -16.06 -20.12
N GLY A 98 -3.74 -15.89 -20.07
CA GLY A 98 -4.66 -16.84 -19.44
C GLY A 98 -4.88 -16.62 -17.94
N MET A 99 -4.04 -15.84 -17.25
CA MET A 99 -4.22 -15.49 -15.83
C MET A 99 -4.89 -14.14 -15.59
N ASN A 100 -5.23 -13.43 -16.64
CA ASN A 100 -6.01 -12.18 -16.60
C ASN A 100 -7.51 -12.39 -16.32
N LYS A 101 -7.92 -13.64 -16.18
CA LYS A 101 -9.26 -14.06 -15.75
C LYS A 101 -9.09 -15.14 -14.70
N GLY A 102 -9.67 -14.95 -13.53
CA GLY A 102 -9.63 -15.96 -12.48
C GLY A 102 -9.75 -15.39 -11.08
N LEU A 103 -9.73 -16.30 -10.15
CA LEU A 103 -9.70 -16.04 -8.71
C LEU A 103 -8.34 -16.50 -8.18
N PHE A 104 -7.71 -15.68 -7.38
CA PHE A 104 -6.59 -16.12 -6.54
C PHE A 104 -6.75 -15.62 -5.12
N SER A 105 -6.20 -16.34 -4.18
CA SER A 105 -6.20 -15.99 -2.77
C SER A 105 -4.87 -16.36 -2.14
N ASN A 106 -4.53 -15.66 -1.09
CA ASN A 106 -3.41 -15.97 -0.22
C ASN A 106 -3.84 -15.80 1.23
N ILE A 107 -3.52 -16.77 2.07
CA ILE A 107 -3.78 -16.73 3.50
C ILE A 107 -2.48 -17.06 4.22
N ASP A 108 -2.10 -16.21 5.15
CA ASP A 108 -0.92 -16.36 6.01
C ASP A 108 -1.38 -16.29 7.46
N LEU A 109 -1.13 -17.35 8.21
CA LEU A 109 -1.52 -17.49 9.62
C LEU A 109 -0.30 -17.77 10.46
N GLY A 110 0.01 -16.89 11.38
CA GLY A 110 1.09 -17.01 12.34
C GLY A 110 0.58 -16.98 13.77
N ILE A 111 1.00 -17.96 14.57
CA ILE A 111 0.74 -18.04 16.00
C ILE A 111 2.09 -18.14 16.71
N GLY A 112 2.26 -17.35 17.76
CA GLY A 112 3.46 -17.32 18.57
C GLY A 112 3.18 -17.55 20.05
N THR A 113 4.24 -17.63 20.83
CA THR A 113 4.15 -17.66 22.29
C THR A 113 3.57 -16.35 22.83
N GLN A 114 3.13 -16.34 24.10
CA GLN A 114 2.57 -15.15 24.78
C GLN A 114 1.38 -14.52 24.03
N ASN A 115 0.47 -15.34 23.49
CA ASN A 115 -0.72 -14.89 22.73
C ASN A 115 -0.40 -13.98 21.54
N ARG A 116 0.76 -14.17 20.91
CA ARG A 116 1.12 -13.46 19.69
C ARG A 116 0.47 -14.11 18.48
N TYR A 117 -0.06 -13.27 17.60
CA TYR A 117 -0.68 -13.72 16.36
C TYR A 117 -0.41 -12.73 15.21
N SER A 118 -0.40 -13.26 14.01
CA SER A 118 -0.34 -12.50 12.76
C SER A 118 -1.15 -13.21 11.70
N GLU A 119 -2.25 -12.63 11.31
CA GLU A 119 -3.19 -13.19 10.35
C GLU A 119 -3.31 -12.25 9.17
N LYS A 120 -3.18 -12.76 7.96
CA LYS A 120 -3.34 -12.03 6.72
C LYS A 120 -4.13 -12.88 5.73
N ALA A 121 -5.10 -12.28 5.10
CA ALA A 121 -5.86 -12.91 4.04
C ALA A 121 -6.06 -11.91 2.90
N MET A 122 -5.92 -12.40 1.68
CA MET A 122 -6.16 -11.63 0.47
C MET A 122 -6.86 -12.51 -0.54
N GLY A 123 -7.84 -11.93 -1.24
CA GLY A 123 -8.49 -12.54 -2.38
C GLY A 123 -8.62 -11.54 -3.51
N ALA A 124 -8.43 -11.97 -4.74
CA ALA A 124 -8.63 -11.13 -5.89
C ALA A 124 -9.29 -11.90 -7.02
N TYR A 125 -10.23 -11.26 -7.66
CA TYR A 125 -10.93 -11.74 -8.84
C TYR A 125 -10.64 -10.82 -10.01
N PHE A 126 -10.19 -11.37 -11.11
CA PHE A 126 -9.93 -10.66 -12.35
C PHE A 126 -10.83 -11.19 -13.47
N ASN A 127 -11.35 -10.23 -14.23
CA ASN A 127 -12.01 -10.44 -15.49
C ASN A 127 -11.56 -9.32 -16.46
N ASN A 128 -11.75 -9.46 -17.75
CA ASN A 128 -11.32 -8.49 -18.77
C ASN A 128 -11.74 -7.05 -18.46
N LYS A 129 -12.94 -6.86 -17.92
CA LYS A 129 -13.51 -5.54 -17.65
C LYS A 129 -13.55 -5.19 -16.16
N PHE A 130 -13.61 -6.19 -15.29
CA PHE A 130 -13.81 -6.01 -13.86
C PHE A 130 -12.70 -6.68 -13.05
N ARG A 131 -12.21 -5.97 -12.06
CA ARG A 131 -11.22 -6.47 -11.10
C ARG A 131 -11.70 -6.14 -9.70
N MET A 132 -11.60 -7.09 -8.82
CA MET A 132 -11.92 -6.95 -7.42
C MET A 132 -10.79 -7.53 -6.59
N MET A 133 -10.39 -6.83 -5.55
CA MET A 133 -9.46 -7.35 -4.57
C MET A 133 -9.93 -6.99 -3.16
N GLY A 134 -9.99 -7.98 -2.29
CA GLY A 134 -10.24 -7.81 -0.88
C GLY A 134 -9.04 -8.29 -0.06
N PHE A 135 -8.77 -7.63 1.05
CA PHE A 135 -7.73 -8.03 1.99
C PHE A 135 -8.14 -7.74 3.43
N ALA A 136 -7.65 -8.58 4.33
CA ALA A 136 -7.84 -8.42 5.76
C ALA A 136 -6.55 -8.81 6.48
N SER A 137 -6.22 -8.10 7.55
CA SER A 137 -5.13 -8.48 8.44
C SER A 137 -5.45 -8.16 9.88
N ALA A 138 -4.97 -9.01 10.79
CA ALA A 138 -5.01 -8.77 12.22
C ALA A 138 -3.72 -9.28 12.85
N ASN A 139 -3.08 -8.47 13.68
CA ASN A 139 -1.86 -8.90 14.37
C ASN A 139 -1.61 -8.10 15.65
N ASN A 140 -0.79 -8.64 16.53
CA ASN A 140 -0.26 -7.98 17.72
C ASN A 140 1.28 -8.12 17.86
N VAL A 141 1.96 -8.27 16.73
CA VAL A 141 3.42 -8.44 16.64
C VAL A 141 4.11 -7.19 16.08
N ASN A 142 3.49 -6.02 16.21
CA ASN A 142 3.97 -4.74 15.67
C ASN A 142 4.11 -4.73 14.12
N ASP A 143 3.49 -5.68 13.43
CA ASP A 143 3.43 -5.67 11.97
C ASP A 143 2.38 -4.66 11.50
N MET A 144 2.75 -3.80 10.56
CA MET A 144 1.83 -2.81 10.00
C MET A 144 0.81 -3.42 9.02
N GLY A 145 0.84 -4.74 8.82
CA GLY A 145 -0.05 -5.44 7.91
C GLY A 145 0.08 -4.93 6.47
N PHE A 146 -1.06 -4.80 5.80
CA PHE A 146 -1.15 -4.22 4.46
C PHE A 146 -1.09 -2.68 4.47
N GLY A 147 -1.03 -2.04 5.65
CA GLY A 147 -1.15 -0.62 5.82
C GLY A 147 0.16 0.08 6.15
N GLY A 148 0.74 0.69 5.16
CA GLY A 148 1.73 1.72 5.37
C GLY A 148 1.28 2.95 4.60
N GLY A 149 0.51 3.86 5.22
CA GLY A 149 0.11 5.10 4.56
C GLY A 149 1.29 6.06 4.35
N PRO A 150 1.20 7.01 3.39
CA PRO A 150 2.27 7.96 3.06
C PRO A 150 2.64 8.96 4.17
N ARG A 151 2.03 8.85 5.34
CA ARG A 151 2.33 9.64 6.56
C ARG A 151 2.87 8.84 7.72
N GLY A 152 3.24 7.58 7.51
CA GLY A 152 4.15 6.89 8.41
C GLY A 152 5.52 7.55 8.25
N GLY A 153 5.74 8.66 8.96
CA GLY A 153 7.03 9.30 9.02
C GLY A 153 8.08 8.26 9.35
N PHE A 154 9.21 8.39 8.72
CA PHE A 154 10.49 7.69 8.93
C PHE A 154 10.34 6.35 9.63
N GLY A 155 10.69 5.25 9.01
CA GLY A 155 10.65 3.86 9.48
C GLY A 155 10.92 3.64 10.95
N GLY A 156 10.15 4.32 11.78
CA GLY A 156 10.15 4.16 13.21
C GLY A 156 9.50 2.83 13.53
N VAL A 157 10.27 1.90 14.02
CA VAL A 157 9.74 0.81 14.82
C VAL A 157 8.75 1.45 15.78
N ARG A 158 7.44 1.16 15.65
CA ARG A 158 6.48 1.63 16.65
C ARG A 158 6.93 1.09 17.99
N GLN A 159 7.27 2.01 18.88
CA GLN A 159 7.66 1.65 20.24
C GLN A 159 6.43 1.11 20.97
N GLY A 160 6.64 0.20 21.90
CA GLY A 160 5.59 -0.42 22.68
C GLY A 160 4.93 -1.62 21.99
N LEU A 161 3.84 -2.08 22.57
CA LEU A 161 3.02 -3.18 22.05
C LEU A 161 1.89 -2.61 21.18
N ASN A 162 1.88 -2.98 19.92
CA ASN A 162 0.86 -2.51 18.99
C ASN A 162 0.08 -3.68 18.41
N ALA A 163 -1.25 -3.58 18.47
CA ALA A 163 -2.17 -4.46 17.77
C ALA A 163 -2.84 -3.68 16.64
N THR A 164 -2.91 -4.30 15.48
CA THR A 164 -3.53 -3.68 14.30
C THR A 164 -4.53 -4.63 13.68
N LYS A 165 -5.64 -4.07 13.19
CA LYS A 165 -6.63 -4.77 12.37
C LYS A 165 -6.93 -3.91 11.16
N MET A 166 -7.04 -4.53 10.01
CA MET A 166 -7.30 -3.84 8.76
C MET A 166 -8.18 -4.70 7.87
N VAL A 167 -9.10 -4.05 7.19
CA VAL A 167 -9.88 -4.64 6.11
C VAL A 167 -9.93 -3.63 4.96
N GLY A 168 -9.79 -4.11 3.75
CA GLY A 168 -9.87 -3.26 2.57
C GLY A 168 -10.47 -3.98 1.37
N LEU A 169 -11.08 -3.20 0.51
CA LEU A 169 -11.66 -3.63 -0.76
C LEU A 169 -11.24 -2.64 -1.85
N ASN A 170 -10.81 -3.17 -2.97
CA ASN A 170 -10.52 -2.42 -4.17
C ASN A 170 -11.34 -2.98 -5.33
N LEU A 171 -11.97 -2.10 -6.09
CA LEU A 171 -12.79 -2.42 -7.25
C LEU A 171 -12.31 -1.59 -8.43
N ASN A 172 -12.25 -2.20 -9.61
CA ASN A 172 -11.90 -1.53 -10.85
C ASN A 172 -12.78 -2.07 -11.98
N TYR A 173 -13.32 -1.17 -12.76
CA TYR A 173 -14.09 -1.47 -13.95
C TYR A 173 -13.63 -0.61 -15.12
N ASP A 174 -13.48 -1.23 -16.27
CA ASP A 174 -13.14 -0.55 -17.51
C ASP A 174 -13.77 -1.28 -18.69
N ASN A 175 -14.68 -0.62 -19.37
CA ASN A 175 -15.29 -1.20 -20.56
C ASN A 175 -14.41 -1.10 -21.82
N GLY A 176 -13.23 -0.47 -21.68
CA GLY A 176 -12.26 -0.29 -22.75
C GLY A 176 -12.59 0.87 -23.70
N ASN A 177 -13.68 1.59 -23.49
CA ASN A 177 -14.20 2.58 -24.44
C ASN A 177 -14.63 3.89 -23.78
N THR A 178 -15.76 3.87 -23.10
CA THR A 178 -16.43 5.11 -22.64
C THR A 178 -16.42 5.28 -21.14
N LEU A 179 -16.30 4.20 -20.38
CA LEU A 179 -16.47 4.22 -18.93
C LEU A 179 -15.35 3.45 -18.22
N GLN A 180 -14.66 4.16 -17.37
CA GLN A 180 -13.70 3.59 -16.44
C GLN A 180 -14.01 4.11 -15.03
N TRP A 181 -14.05 3.23 -14.05
CA TRP A 181 -14.07 3.64 -12.65
C TRP A 181 -13.26 2.69 -11.79
N ASP A 182 -12.70 3.24 -10.74
CA ASP A 182 -12.03 2.51 -9.68
C ASP A 182 -12.42 3.07 -8.32
N GLY A 183 -12.52 2.20 -7.37
CA GLY A 183 -12.87 2.53 -6.00
C GLY A 183 -12.10 1.70 -5.01
N SER A 184 -11.74 2.30 -3.89
CA SER A 184 -11.16 1.60 -2.76
C SER A 184 -11.74 2.09 -1.46
N VAL A 185 -11.99 1.16 -0.54
CA VAL A 185 -12.34 1.46 0.84
C VAL A 185 -11.43 0.66 1.76
N ARG A 186 -10.97 1.30 2.81
CA ARG A 186 -10.11 0.67 3.80
C ARG A 186 -10.51 1.13 5.20
N TRP A 187 -10.69 0.18 6.07
CA TRP A 187 -10.80 0.37 7.51
C TRP A 187 -9.51 -0.07 8.20
N ASN A 188 -9.05 0.73 9.12
CA ASN A 188 -7.89 0.41 9.96
C ASN A 188 -8.19 0.73 11.41
N HIS A 189 -7.88 -0.21 12.28
CA HIS A 189 -7.94 -0.07 13.73
C HIS A 189 -6.57 -0.39 14.32
N SER A 190 -6.03 0.49 15.15
CA SER A 190 -4.79 0.24 15.86
C SER A 190 -4.91 0.62 17.33
N ASN A 191 -4.39 -0.25 18.19
CA ASN A 191 -4.17 0.00 19.60
C ASN A 191 -2.67 -0.01 19.86
N GLY A 192 -2.16 0.96 20.61
CA GLY A 192 -0.78 1.02 21.05
C GLY A 192 -0.70 1.20 22.56
N ASP A 193 0.17 0.43 23.21
CA ASP A 193 0.52 0.59 24.62
C ASP A 193 2.02 0.81 24.70
N LEU A 194 2.41 2.00 25.12
CA LEU A 194 3.81 2.43 25.26
C LEU A 194 4.11 2.73 26.72
N ASN A 195 4.97 1.92 27.30
CA ASN A 195 5.53 2.15 28.63
C ASN A 195 6.95 2.68 28.49
N THR A 196 7.17 3.91 28.90
CA THR A 196 8.48 4.56 28.85
C THR A 196 8.98 4.81 30.26
N ARG A 197 10.20 4.37 30.52
CA ARG A 197 10.95 4.70 31.75
C ARG A 197 12.18 5.49 31.39
N VAL A 198 12.25 6.71 31.88
CA VAL A 198 13.39 7.59 31.71
C VAL A 198 14.03 7.78 33.08
N SER A 199 15.33 7.45 33.19
CA SER A 199 16.14 7.75 34.33
C SER A 199 17.20 8.75 33.90
N SER A 200 17.25 9.91 34.53
CA SER A 200 18.23 10.95 34.23
C SER A 200 19.02 11.30 35.50
N GLU A 201 20.32 11.48 35.34
CA GLU A 201 21.23 11.93 36.37
C GLU A 201 21.89 13.21 35.87
N ASN A 202 21.73 14.28 36.65
CA ASN A 202 22.37 15.54 36.33
C ASN A 202 23.57 15.74 37.31
N PHE A 203 24.75 15.82 36.74
CA PHE A 203 25.98 16.12 37.47
C PHE A 203 26.22 17.66 37.43
N VAL A 204 25.72 18.37 38.40
CA VAL A 204 26.09 19.78 38.59
C VAL A 204 27.04 19.85 39.79
N ALA A 205 28.14 20.52 39.61
CA ALA A 205 29.40 20.57 40.36
C ALA A 205 29.45 20.32 41.90
N SER A 206 28.35 20.15 42.59
CA SER A 206 28.36 19.80 44.04
C SER A 206 27.16 18.99 44.54
N GLN A 207 26.11 18.80 43.76
CA GLN A 207 24.97 17.94 44.13
C GLN A 207 24.39 17.27 42.88
N GLY A 208 24.55 15.94 42.78
CA GLY A 208 23.88 15.15 41.77
C GLY A 208 22.39 15.07 42.05
N SER A 209 21.55 15.28 41.01
CA SER A 209 20.12 15.05 41.09
C SER A 209 19.70 13.88 40.20
N PHE A 210 18.91 12.96 40.76
CA PHE A 210 18.35 11.83 40.03
C PHE A 210 16.86 12.10 39.75
N ALA A 211 16.44 11.91 38.52
CA ALA A 211 15.05 11.96 38.16
C ALA A 211 14.63 10.65 37.44
N ASN A 212 13.62 9.99 37.98
CA ASN A 212 13.00 8.84 37.37
C ASN A 212 11.59 9.21 36.89
N ARG A 213 11.33 9.08 35.60
CA ARG A 213 10.03 9.32 35.00
C ARG A 213 9.48 8.03 34.42
N LEU A 214 8.30 7.64 34.84
CA LEU A 214 7.51 6.57 34.26
C LEU A 214 6.36 7.24 33.47
N SER A 215 6.17 6.84 32.23
CA SER A 215 5.06 7.30 31.38
C SER A 215 4.44 6.08 30.73
N GLN A 216 3.12 5.98 30.86
CA GLN A 216 2.32 5.02 30.10
C GLN A 216 1.41 5.79 29.16
N GLU A 217 1.47 5.46 27.89
CA GLU A 217 0.66 6.05 26.86
C GLU A 217 -0.15 4.96 26.14
N TYR A 218 -1.45 5.11 26.13
CA TYR A 218 -2.36 4.24 25.41
C TYR A 218 -2.99 5.01 24.26
N THR A 219 -2.77 4.52 23.04
CA THR A 219 -3.30 5.14 21.83
C THR A 219 -4.26 4.18 21.15
N ARG A 220 -5.43 4.68 20.77
CA ARG A 220 -6.40 3.93 20.01
C ARG A 220 -6.85 4.75 18.81
N THR A 221 -6.71 4.21 17.62
CA THR A 221 -7.09 4.90 16.39
C THR A 221 -7.99 4.02 15.55
N ASN A 222 -9.09 4.61 15.06
CA ASN A 222 -9.94 4.03 14.03
C ASN A 222 -9.94 4.95 12.83
N SER A 223 -9.69 4.44 11.65
CA SER A 223 -9.74 5.22 10.41
C SER A 223 -10.46 4.48 9.30
N TRP A 224 -11.22 5.24 8.53
CA TRP A 224 -11.82 4.85 7.27
C TRP A 224 -11.24 5.73 6.17
N ASP A 225 -10.72 5.11 5.14
CA ASP A 225 -10.25 5.78 3.94
C ASP A 225 -11.05 5.26 2.76
N GLY A 226 -11.72 6.16 2.04
CA GLY A 226 -12.44 5.87 0.81
C GLY A 226 -11.92 6.71 -0.33
N ARG A 227 -11.69 6.12 -1.48
CA ARG A 227 -11.30 6.80 -2.71
C ARG A 227 -12.11 6.25 -3.85
N PHE A 228 -12.50 7.12 -4.75
CA PHE A 228 -13.21 6.75 -5.96
C PHE A 228 -12.71 7.60 -7.11
N ARG A 229 -12.62 7.02 -8.29
CA ARG A 229 -12.34 7.71 -9.55
C ARG A 229 -13.32 7.21 -10.59
N LEU A 230 -13.96 8.13 -11.26
CA LEU A 230 -14.80 7.89 -12.43
C LEU A 230 -14.23 8.69 -13.58
N GLU A 231 -14.08 8.05 -14.72
CA GLU A 231 -13.80 8.69 -15.99
C GLU A 231 -14.85 8.22 -16.99
N TRP A 232 -15.64 9.15 -17.49
CA TRP A 232 -16.72 8.89 -18.42
C TRP A 232 -16.59 9.75 -19.66
N ARG A 233 -16.48 9.08 -20.80
CA ARG A 233 -16.38 9.68 -22.13
C ARG A 233 -17.57 9.24 -22.97
N PRO A 234 -18.74 9.89 -22.84
CA PRO A 234 -19.93 9.52 -23.59
C PRO A 234 -19.74 9.66 -25.09
N ASP A 235 -18.94 10.63 -25.51
CA ASP A 235 -18.62 10.90 -26.92
C ASP A 235 -17.17 11.47 -27.06
N SER A 236 -16.81 11.90 -28.26
CA SER A 236 -15.48 12.47 -28.55
C SER A 236 -15.24 13.87 -27.98
N VAL A 237 -16.28 14.54 -27.50
CA VAL A 237 -16.24 15.93 -27.02
C VAL A 237 -16.19 16.00 -25.51
N TRP A 238 -16.94 15.11 -24.83
CA TRP A 238 -17.07 15.11 -23.38
C TRP A 238 -16.12 14.13 -22.69
N ASN A 239 -15.38 14.64 -21.75
CA ASN A 239 -14.60 13.82 -20.81
C ASN A 239 -14.89 14.30 -19.39
N ILE A 240 -15.64 13.48 -18.64
CA ILE A 240 -16.05 13.78 -17.27
C ILE A 240 -15.18 12.96 -16.33
N MET A 241 -14.48 13.66 -15.44
CA MET A 241 -13.65 13.03 -14.41
C MET A 241 -14.11 13.47 -13.02
N PHE A 242 -14.40 12.47 -12.16
CA PHE A 242 -14.84 12.70 -10.80
C PHE A 242 -13.97 11.87 -9.82
N ARG A 243 -13.39 12.51 -8.79
CA ARG A 243 -12.42 11.88 -7.87
C ARG A 243 -12.66 12.29 -6.43
N PRO A 244 -13.68 11.77 -5.76
CA PRO A 244 -13.86 11.98 -4.33
C PRO A 244 -12.84 11.17 -3.51
N ASN A 245 -12.43 11.77 -2.40
CA ASN A 245 -11.61 11.13 -1.38
C ASN A 245 -12.21 11.48 -0.02
N ILE A 246 -12.49 10.46 0.78
CA ILE A 246 -13.08 10.59 2.11
C ILE A 246 -12.14 9.93 3.11
N ARG A 247 -11.82 10.66 4.18
CA ARG A 247 -11.08 10.12 5.32
C ARG A 247 -11.79 10.50 6.60
N LEU A 248 -12.10 9.49 7.40
CA LEU A 248 -12.66 9.64 8.74
C LEU A 248 -11.68 9.01 9.72
N THR A 249 -11.27 9.75 10.74
CA THR A 249 -10.37 9.24 11.78
C THR A 249 -10.94 9.61 13.13
N LYS A 250 -10.97 8.62 14.03
CA LYS A 250 -11.31 8.77 15.44
C LYS A 250 -10.15 8.24 16.27
N ASN A 251 -9.63 9.08 17.11
CA ASN A 251 -8.62 8.77 18.12
C ASN A 251 -9.28 8.59 19.48
#